data_902dc7dc30324a6d6efada6fe952d4de
#
_entry.id   902dc7dc30324a6d6efada6fe952d4de
#
_cell.length_a   1.000
_cell.length_b   1.000
_cell.length_c   1.000
_cell.angle_alpha   90.00
_cell.angle_beta   90.00
_cell.angle_gamma   90.00
#
_symmetry.space_group_name_H-M   'P 1'
#
loop_
_entity.id
_entity.type
_entity.pdbx_description
1 polymer ?
#
loop_
_entity_poly.entity_id
_entity_poly.type
_entity_poly.pdbx_seq_one_letter_code
_entity_poly.pdbx_strand_id
1 'polypeptide(L)'
;FEDASHVAVQCTLYPLPKDYPRPVDAYIVFEHSGDFTMAAQKAVHAVFDLARKRNIPVQPVNAGFDLSGKTRLNADMAGQSGGLCFALAFAKKLLKLDLPDLAATGILSSDGRISAVNGIEAKLRTTLTLLNENDLIFFPEDNQSQIPDSLITQIKQKNIRLHPVATLDQVMDILTGKTPPGLKNTRPEPYLKKSPQTRWRLTVLIIILMATCLFAGFQLFG
;
A
#
# COMPACT_ATOMS: atom_id res chain seq x y z
N PHE A 1 18.81 -16.13 -2.55
CA PHE A 1 18.31 -14.75 -2.81
C PHE A 1 16.85 -14.88 -3.17
N GLU A 2 15.96 -14.44 -2.29
CA GLU A 2 14.53 -14.35 -2.60
C GLU A 2 14.36 -13.20 -3.60
N ASP A 3 13.93 -13.52 -4.81
CA ASP A 3 13.56 -12.52 -5.82
C ASP A 3 12.26 -11.85 -5.37
N ALA A 4 12.41 -10.67 -4.85
CA ALA A 4 11.29 -9.85 -4.47
C ALA A 4 10.67 -9.21 -5.71
N SER A 5 9.48 -9.65 -6.08
CA SER A 5 8.71 -9.04 -7.18
C SER A 5 7.95 -7.81 -6.69
N HIS A 6 7.78 -6.84 -7.56
CA HIS A 6 6.97 -5.65 -7.29
C HIS A 6 5.74 -5.60 -8.19
N VAL A 7 4.68 -5.03 -7.68
CA VAL A 7 3.41 -4.88 -8.40
C VAL A 7 2.92 -3.45 -8.27
N ALA A 8 2.54 -2.85 -9.40
CA ALA A 8 1.80 -1.61 -9.40
C ALA A 8 0.31 -1.91 -9.27
N VAL A 9 -0.38 -1.23 -8.37
CA VAL A 9 -1.83 -1.36 -8.19
C VAL A 9 -2.53 -0.15 -8.79
N GLN A 10 -3.44 -0.38 -9.71
CA GLN A 10 -4.36 0.63 -10.22
C GLN A 10 -5.75 0.36 -9.69
N CYS A 11 -6.46 1.40 -9.31
CA CYS A 11 -7.84 1.30 -8.83
C CYS A 11 -8.78 2.01 -9.79
N THR A 12 -9.88 1.34 -10.14
CA THR A 12 -11.01 1.90 -10.89
C THR A 12 -12.25 1.89 -10.01
N LEU A 13 -12.99 2.99 -10.03
CA LEU A 13 -14.23 3.12 -9.26
C LEU A 13 -15.44 2.90 -10.17
N TYR A 14 -16.39 2.12 -9.70
CA TYR A 14 -17.66 1.86 -10.36
C TYR A 14 -18.78 2.43 -9.48
N PRO A 15 -19.35 3.59 -9.85
CA PRO A 15 -20.40 4.25 -9.09
C PRO A 15 -21.62 3.34 -8.90
N LEU A 16 -22.18 3.35 -7.71
CA LEU A 16 -23.41 2.65 -7.37
C LEU A 16 -24.54 3.65 -7.14
N PRO A 17 -25.80 3.24 -7.29
CA PRO A 17 -26.95 4.06 -6.89
C PRO A 17 -26.82 4.50 -5.43
N LYS A 18 -27.32 5.71 -5.10
CA LYS A 18 -27.19 6.27 -3.74
C LYS A 18 -27.82 5.38 -2.65
N ASP A 19 -28.84 4.65 -3.01
CA ASP A 19 -29.67 3.77 -2.17
C ASP A 19 -29.24 2.30 -2.29
N TYR A 20 -28.04 2.04 -2.80
CA TYR A 20 -27.57 0.68 -2.99
C TYR A 20 -27.45 -0.04 -1.63
N PRO A 21 -28.22 -1.13 -1.43
CA PRO A 21 -28.45 -1.70 -0.08
C PRO A 21 -27.31 -2.60 0.40
N ARG A 22 -26.27 -2.80 -0.39
CA ARG A 22 -25.18 -3.73 -0.06
C ARG A 22 -23.90 -2.98 0.32
N PRO A 23 -23.07 -3.59 1.18
CA PRO A 23 -21.74 -3.06 1.40
C PRO A 23 -20.97 -3.01 0.06
N VAL A 24 -20.09 -2.05 -0.03
CA VAL A 24 -19.22 -1.85 -1.17
C VAL A 24 -18.33 -3.06 -1.36
N ASP A 25 -18.24 -3.57 -2.58
CA ASP A 25 -17.41 -4.71 -2.92
C ASP A 25 -16.11 -4.26 -3.58
N ALA A 26 -15.07 -5.07 -3.35
CA ALA A 26 -13.81 -4.97 -4.06
C ALA A 26 -13.58 -6.26 -4.84
N TYR A 27 -13.06 -6.13 -6.06
CA TYR A 27 -12.66 -7.26 -6.88
C TYR A 27 -11.31 -6.97 -7.56
N ILE A 28 -10.59 -8.03 -7.84
CA ILE A 28 -9.33 -7.96 -8.59
C ILE A 28 -9.61 -8.43 -10.00
N VAL A 29 -9.12 -7.70 -11.00
CA VAL A 29 -9.45 -7.89 -12.41
C VAL A 29 -8.94 -9.23 -12.97
N PHE A 30 -7.95 -9.85 -12.34
CA PHE A 30 -7.42 -11.15 -12.73
C PHE A 30 -7.58 -12.18 -11.62
N GLU A 31 -7.62 -13.47 -11.97
CA GLU A 31 -7.63 -14.56 -11.00
C GLU A 31 -6.38 -14.52 -10.12
N HIS A 32 -6.59 -14.25 -8.83
CA HIS A 32 -5.56 -14.25 -7.80
C HIS A 32 -6.02 -15.07 -6.60
N SER A 33 -5.08 -15.34 -5.71
CA SER A 33 -5.40 -16.04 -4.48
C SER A 33 -6.51 -15.33 -3.69
N GLY A 34 -7.33 -16.09 -2.97
CA GLY A 34 -8.38 -15.56 -2.11
C GLY A 34 -7.87 -14.53 -1.09
N ASP A 35 -6.60 -14.62 -0.68
CA ASP A 35 -5.95 -13.68 0.22
C ASP A 35 -5.85 -12.26 -0.35
N PHE A 36 -5.55 -12.12 -1.64
CA PHE A 36 -5.51 -10.82 -2.32
C PHE A 36 -6.89 -10.19 -2.38
N THR A 37 -7.89 -10.96 -2.78
CA THR A 37 -9.29 -10.49 -2.81
C THR A 37 -9.74 -10.05 -1.43
N MET A 38 -9.42 -10.83 -0.39
CA MET A 38 -9.74 -10.49 0.98
C MET A 38 -9.00 -9.23 1.45
N ALA A 39 -7.73 -9.05 1.08
CA ALA A 39 -6.96 -7.84 1.39
C ALA A 39 -7.57 -6.61 0.72
N ALA A 40 -7.99 -6.72 -0.55
CA ALA A 40 -8.66 -5.65 -1.27
C ALA A 40 -10.02 -5.28 -0.65
N GLN A 41 -10.82 -6.27 -0.25
CA GLN A 41 -12.09 -6.04 0.43
C GLN A 41 -11.90 -5.32 1.78
N LYS A 42 -10.98 -5.81 2.63
CA LYS A 42 -10.64 -5.15 3.90
C LYS A 42 -10.18 -3.71 3.67
N ALA A 43 -9.38 -3.47 2.64
CA ALA A 43 -8.88 -2.14 2.31
C ALA A 43 -10.01 -1.17 1.95
N VAL A 44 -10.95 -1.59 1.12
CA VAL A 44 -12.11 -0.77 0.74
C VAL A 44 -12.96 -0.44 1.98
N HIS A 45 -13.24 -1.43 2.83
CA HIS A 45 -13.99 -1.20 4.08
C HIS A 45 -13.26 -0.24 5.01
N ALA A 46 -11.95 -0.40 5.21
CA ALA A 46 -11.16 0.48 6.07
C ALA A 46 -11.19 1.94 5.59
N VAL A 47 -11.11 2.19 4.28
CA VAL A 47 -11.16 3.55 3.72
C VAL A 47 -12.55 4.16 3.87
N PHE A 48 -13.62 3.41 3.66
CA PHE A 48 -14.98 3.92 3.89
C PHE A 48 -15.22 4.25 5.34
N ASP A 49 -14.77 3.39 6.26
CA ASP A 49 -14.87 3.63 7.70
C ASP A 49 -14.07 4.87 8.11
N LEU A 50 -12.89 5.05 7.55
CA LEU A 50 -12.08 6.24 7.77
C LEU A 50 -12.78 7.50 7.25
N ALA A 51 -13.33 7.47 6.04
CA ALA A 51 -14.06 8.59 5.46
C ALA A 51 -15.26 8.96 6.35
N ARG A 52 -16.00 7.96 6.84
CA ARG A 52 -17.12 8.16 7.77
C ARG A 52 -16.67 8.78 9.10
N LYS A 53 -15.61 8.27 9.71
CA LYS A 53 -15.03 8.80 10.96
C LYS A 53 -14.57 10.25 10.81
N ARG A 54 -14.09 10.62 9.63
CA ARG A 54 -13.63 11.98 9.32
C ARG A 54 -14.72 12.89 8.76
N ASN A 55 -15.97 12.42 8.71
CA ASN A 55 -17.11 13.13 8.12
C ASN A 55 -16.87 13.58 6.67
N ILE A 56 -16.14 12.77 5.89
CA ILE A 56 -15.92 13.02 4.47
C ILE A 56 -17.09 12.39 3.70
N PRO A 57 -17.88 13.18 2.97
CA PRO A 57 -18.98 12.63 2.19
C PRO A 57 -18.44 11.83 1.01
N VAL A 58 -18.75 10.55 0.95
CA VAL A 58 -18.39 9.67 -0.16
C VAL A 58 -19.63 8.96 -0.68
N GLN A 59 -19.68 8.77 -2.00
CA GLN A 59 -20.74 8.00 -2.62
C GLN A 59 -20.40 6.51 -2.59
N PRO A 60 -21.39 5.61 -2.53
CA PRO A 60 -21.17 4.18 -2.67
C PRO A 60 -20.55 3.86 -4.04
N VAL A 61 -19.46 3.11 -4.02
CA VAL A 61 -18.76 2.67 -5.23
C VAL A 61 -18.23 1.26 -5.03
N ASN A 62 -18.18 0.46 -6.07
CA ASN A 62 -17.35 -0.73 -6.10
C ASN A 62 -15.95 -0.37 -6.58
N ALA A 63 -14.95 -1.08 -6.09
CA ALA A 63 -13.55 -0.89 -6.46
C ALA A 63 -13.04 -2.08 -7.27
N GLY A 64 -12.52 -1.82 -8.46
CA GLY A 64 -11.76 -2.79 -9.24
C GLY A 64 -10.27 -2.50 -9.11
N PHE A 65 -9.47 -3.52 -8.85
CA PHE A 65 -8.02 -3.39 -8.77
C PHE A 65 -7.37 -4.15 -9.91
N ASP A 66 -6.54 -3.44 -10.65
CA ASP A 66 -5.66 -4.00 -11.67
C ASP A 66 -4.24 -4.03 -11.14
N LEU A 67 -3.61 -5.20 -11.27
CA LEU A 67 -2.25 -5.46 -10.81
C LEU A 67 -1.35 -5.57 -12.03
N SER A 68 -0.46 -4.62 -12.20
CA SER A 68 0.52 -4.62 -13.27
C SER A 68 1.95 -4.64 -12.73
N GLY A 69 2.83 -5.37 -13.40
CA GLY A 69 4.24 -5.45 -13.00
C GLY A 69 5.10 -6.02 -14.12
N LYS A 70 6.42 -5.89 -13.98
CA LYS A 70 7.38 -6.47 -14.93
C LYS A 70 7.49 -7.99 -14.82
N THR A 71 7.05 -8.55 -13.72
CA THR A 71 7.03 -9.99 -13.47
C THR A 71 5.65 -10.55 -13.83
N ARG A 72 5.60 -11.72 -14.45
CA ARG A 72 4.34 -12.45 -14.60
C ARG A 72 3.77 -12.67 -13.21
N LEU A 73 2.55 -12.18 -13.01
CA LEU A 73 1.80 -12.49 -11.79
C LEU A 73 1.52 -13.99 -11.82
N ASN A 74 2.30 -14.76 -11.08
CA ASN A 74 2.05 -16.19 -10.95
C ASN A 74 0.87 -16.41 -10.01
N ALA A 75 0.13 -17.48 -10.23
CA ALA A 75 -0.99 -17.88 -9.36
C ALA A 75 -0.59 -18.11 -7.89
N ASP A 76 0.70 -18.24 -7.64
CA ASP A 76 1.29 -18.44 -6.31
C ASP A 76 1.46 -17.15 -5.49
N MET A 77 1.04 -16.00 -6.02
CA MET A 77 1.04 -14.76 -5.23
C MET A 77 0.01 -14.88 -4.11
N ALA A 78 0.46 -15.22 -2.92
CA ALA A 78 -0.35 -15.35 -1.73
C ALA A 78 0.04 -14.31 -0.68
N GLY A 79 -0.91 -13.91 0.14
CA GLY A 79 -0.66 -13.10 1.32
C GLY A 79 -1.37 -11.75 1.34
N GLN A 80 -1.66 -11.30 2.54
CA GLN A 80 -2.43 -10.08 2.80
C GLN A 80 -1.56 -8.82 2.89
N SER A 81 -0.25 -8.92 2.64
CA SER A 81 0.71 -7.81 2.82
C SER A 81 0.49 -6.62 1.87
N GLY A 82 -0.34 -6.80 0.85
CA GLY A 82 -0.78 -5.75 -0.07
C GLY A 82 -1.94 -4.89 0.46
N GLY A 83 -2.51 -5.19 1.61
CA GLY A 83 -3.72 -4.53 2.12
C GLY A 83 -3.59 -3.02 2.22
N LEU A 84 -2.49 -2.52 2.77
CA LEU A 84 -2.21 -1.08 2.83
C LEU A 84 -2.14 -0.45 1.43
N CYS A 85 -1.59 -1.16 0.48
CA CYS A 85 -1.48 -0.73 -0.90
C CYS A 85 -2.84 -0.52 -1.56
N PHE A 86 -3.71 -1.52 -1.45
CA PHE A 86 -5.07 -1.43 -1.97
C PHE A 86 -5.82 -0.25 -1.35
N ALA A 87 -5.65 -0.04 -0.03
CA ALA A 87 -6.27 1.08 0.66
C ALA A 87 -5.80 2.43 0.11
N LEU A 88 -4.51 2.61 -0.13
CA LEU A 88 -3.97 3.86 -0.66
C LEU A 88 -4.39 4.11 -2.12
N ALA A 89 -4.39 3.07 -2.96
CA ALA A 89 -4.86 3.17 -4.33
C ALA A 89 -6.36 3.55 -4.37
N PHE A 90 -7.17 2.95 -3.50
CA PHE A 90 -8.59 3.25 -3.38
C PHE A 90 -8.83 4.65 -2.81
N ALA A 91 -8.17 5.01 -1.70
CA ALA A 91 -8.30 6.33 -1.09
C ALA A 91 -7.90 7.45 -2.07
N LYS A 92 -6.82 7.27 -2.83
CA LYS A 92 -6.40 8.20 -3.88
C LYS A 92 -7.53 8.50 -4.85
N LYS A 93 -8.24 7.49 -5.32
CA LYS A 93 -9.35 7.64 -6.28
C LYS A 93 -10.61 8.18 -5.62
N LEU A 94 -11.02 7.59 -4.50
CA LEU A 94 -12.27 7.92 -3.81
C LEU A 94 -12.26 9.36 -3.27
N LEU A 95 -11.15 9.74 -2.64
CA LEU A 95 -10.98 11.04 -1.99
C LEU A 95 -10.32 12.08 -2.91
N LYS A 96 -10.02 11.72 -4.16
CA LYS A 96 -9.37 12.58 -5.17
C LYS A 96 -8.07 13.20 -4.65
N LEU A 97 -7.25 12.38 -3.97
CA LEU A 97 -5.98 12.83 -3.42
C LEU A 97 -4.92 12.95 -4.51
N ASP A 98 -4.16 14.03 -4.47
CA ASP A 98 -2.94 14.17 -5.26
C ASP A 98 -1.79 13.61 -4.42
N LEU A 99 -1.47 12.34 -4.63
CA LEU A 99 -0.42 11.64 -3.89
C LEU A 99 0.86 11.58 -4.71
N PRO A 100 2.03 11.79 -4.08
CA PRO A 100 3.33 11.53 -4.73
C PRO A 100 3.47 10.04 -5.05
N ASP A 101 4.54 9.68 -5.75
CA ASP A 101 4.91 8.29 -5.89
C ASP A 101 5.29 7.72 -4.53
N LEU A 102 4.77 6.55 -4.24
CA LEU A 102 4.93 5.92 -2.93
C LEU A 102 4.93 4.40 -3.04
N ALA A 103 5.60 3.79 -2.09
CA ALA A 103 5.51 2.35 -1.85
C ALA A 103 4.87 2.10 -0.49
N ALA A 104 4.13 1.00 -0.40
CA ALA A 104 3.53 0.62 0.85
C ALA A 104 3.46 -0.90 0.99
N THR A 105 3.58 -1.40 2.20
CA THR A 105 3.30 -2.79 2.56
C THR A 105 2.69 -2.85 3.94
N GLY A 106 1.79 -3.79 4.17
CA GLY A 106 1.14 -3.97 5.48
C GLY A 106 -0.12 -4.81 5.36
N ILE A 107 -0.34 -5.68 6.35
CA ILE A 107 -1.61 -6.38 6.49
C ILE A 107 -2.61 -5.41 7.08
N LEU A 108 -3.64 -5.06 6.32
CA LEU A 108 -4.66 -4.12 6.77
C LEU A 108 -5.92 -4.85 7.23
N SER A 109 -6.38 -4.55 8.42
CA SER A 109 -7.69 -4.97 8.93
C SER A 109 -8.80 -4.00 8.50
N SER A 110 -10.04 -4.44 8.54
CA SER A 110 -11.20 -3.60 8.16
C SER A 110 -11.41 -2.39 9.08
N ASP A 111 -10.90 -2.43 10.31
CA ASP A 111 -10.92 -1.29 11.25
C ASP A 111 -9.76 -0.29 11.05
N GLY A 112 -8.90 -0.55 10.06
CA GLY A 112 -7.81 0.32 9.67
C GLY A 112 -6.50 0.10 10.40
N ARG A 113 -6.34 -0.96 11.21
CA ARG A 113 -5.06 -1.34 11.83
C ARG A 113 -4.13 -1.97 10.81
N ILE A 114 -2.83 -1.67 10.91
CA ILE A 114 -1.78 -2.17 10.04
C ILE A 114 -0.89 -3.09 10.87
N SER A 115 -0.80 -4.36 10.47
CA SER A 115 -0.01 -5.39 11.15
C SER A 115 1.23 -5.76 10.35
N ALA A 116 2.22 -6.33 11.06
CA ALA A 116 3.49 -6.76 10.52
C ALA A 116 3.38 -7.69 9.31
N VAL A 117 4.39 -7.63 8.47
CA VAL A 117 4.56 -8.49 7.29
C VAL A 117 5.87 -9.26 7.38
N ASN A 118 5.93 -10.42 6.72
CA ASN A 118 7.17 -11.16 6.57
C ASN A 118 8.07 -10.54 5.49
N GLY A 119 9.38 -10.74 5.60
CA GLY A 119 10.36 -10.34 4.60
C GLY A 119 10.47 -8.84 4.38
N ILE A 120 10.30 -8.02 5.43
CA ILE A 120 10.33 -6.55 5.32
C ILE A 120 11.65 -6.03 4.75
N GLU A 121 12.79 -6.62 5.10
CA GLU A 121 14.10 -6.22 4.58
C GLU A 121 14.17 -6.39 3.06
N ALA A 122 13.79 -7.57 2.53
CA ALA A 122 13.77 -7.83 1.09
C ALA A 122 12.84 -6.86 0.36
N LYS A 123 11.66 -6.60 0.95
CA LYS A 123 10.70 -5.63 0.43
C LYS A 123 11.30 -4.22 0.28
N LEU A 124 11.97 -3.74 1.32
CA LEU A 124 12.59 -2.42 1.31
C LEU A 124 13.77 -2.35 0.34
N ARG A 125 14.59 -3.39 0.23
CA ARG A 125 15.69 -3.45 -0.74
C ARG A 125 15.20 -3.33 -2.17
N THR A 126 14.15 -4.07 -2.54
CA THR A 126 13.55 -3.95 -3.88
C THR A 126 12.92 -2.58 -4.09
N THR A 127 12.24 -2.03 -3.08
CA THR A 127 11.67 -0.69 -3.14
C THR A 127 12.71 0.36 -3.49
N LEU A 128 13.92 0.26 -2.95
CA LEU A 128 15.02 1.18 -3.24
C LEU A 128 15.46 1.19 -4.71
N THR A 129 15.20 0.15 -5.47
CA THR A 129 15.53 0.11 -6.91
C THR A 129 14.51 0.84 -7.78
N LEU A 130 13.36 1.17 -7.23
CA LEU A 130 12.19 1.64 -7.96
C LEU A 130 11.81 3.09 -7.63
N LEU A 131 12.12 3.53 -6.42
CA LEU A 131 11.78 4.85 -5.93
C LEU A 131 12.86 5.87 -6.21
N ASN A 132 12.41 7.10 -6.37
CA ASN A 132 13.22 8.28 -6.57
C ASN A 132 13.41 9.08 -5.29
N GLU A 133 14.20 10.13 -5.37
CA GLU A 133 14.35 11.11 -4.30
C GLU A 133 13.00 11.73 -3.93
N ASN A 134 12.76 11.92 -2.63
CA ASN A 134 11.54 12.45 -2.03
C ASN A 134 10.29 11.55 -2.07
N ASP A 135 10.37 10.36 -2.63
CA ASP A 135 9.30 9.39 -2.56
C ASP A 135 9.07 8.88 -1.12
N LEU A 136 7.92 8.26 -0.91
CA LEU A 136 7.47 7.80 0.41
C LEU A 136 7.44 6.28 0.48
N ILE A 137 7.83 5.75 1.63
CA ILE A 137 7.64 4.34 1.97
C ILE A 137 6.82 4.25 3.26
N PHE A 138 5.69 3.55 3.20
CA PHE A 138 4.90 3.19 4.37
C PHE A 138 5.05 1.70 4.68
N PHE A 139 5.32 1.38 5.93
CA PHE A 139 5.47 0.01 6.40
C PHE A 139 4.96 -0.13 7.84
N PRO A 140 4.61 -1.37 8.30
CA PRO A 140 4.11 -1.56 9.65
C PRO A 140 5.12 -1.16 10.72
N GLU A 141 4.69 -0.42 11.73
CA GLU A 141 5.52 -0.04 12.88
C GLU A 141 6.13 -1.27 13.56
N ASP A 142 5.38 -2.36 13.67
CA ASP A 142 5.83 -3.62 14.26
C ASP A 142 7.02 -4.27 13.53
N ASN A 143 7.30 -3.87 12.29
CA ASN A 143 8.46 -4.35 11.55
C ASN A 143 9.72 -3.48 11.75
N GLN A 144 9.64 -2.36 12.47
CA GLN A 144 10.73 -1.40 12.56
C GLN A 144 12.02 -2.00 13.09
N SER A 145 11.94 -2.85 14.10
CA SER A 145 13.12 -3.53 14.71
C SER A 145 13.75 -4.60 13.81
N GLN A 146 13.08 -4.98 12.72
CA GLN A 146 13.57 -6.00 11.78
C GLN A 146 14.35 -5.38 10.61
N ILE A 147 14.47 -4.05 10.55
CA ILE A 147 15.13 -3.35 9.45
C ILE A 147 16.57 -3.05 9.86
N PRO A 148 17.59 -3.57 9.13
CA PRO A 148 18.98 -3.30 9.43
C PRO A 148 19.31 -1.81 9.32
N ASP A 149 20.15 -1.29 10.24
CA ASP A 149 20.58 0.12 10.24
C ASP A 149 21.28 0.52 8.92
N SER A 150 22.02 -0.41 8.32
CA SER A 150 22.65 -0.21 7.02
C SER A 150 21.62 0.08 5.91
N LEU A 151 20.45 -0.56 5.94
CA LEU A 151 19.38 -0.33 4.99
C LEU A 151 18.68 1.01 5.25
N ILE A 152 18.45 1.36 6.51
CA ILE A 152 17.91 2.67 6.90
C ILE A 152 18.84 3.78 6.40
N THR A 153 20.14 3.60 6.54
CA THR A 153 21.15 4.55 6.06
C THR A 153 21.09 4.71 4.54
N GLN A 154 20.99 3.62 3.78
CA GLN A 154 20.84 3.64 2.32
C GLN A 154 19.56 4.38 1.87
N ILE A 155 18.44 4.14 2.56
CA ILE A 155 17.17 4.84 2.29
C ILE A 155 17.32 6.35 2.50
N LYS A 156 17.95 6.75 3.62
CA LYS A 156 18.21 8.16 3.94
C LYS A 156 19.16 8.81 2.92
N GLN A 157 20.21 8.11 2.47
CA GLN A 157 21.14 8.62 1.46
C GLN A 157 20.46 8.89 0.10
N LYS A 158 19.42 8.14 -0.22
CA LYS A 158 18.57 8.39 -1.39
C LYS A 158 17.52 9.47 -1.16
N ASN A 159 17.51 10.10 0.01
CA ASN A 159 16.50 11.08 0.39
C ASN A 159 15.05 10.56 0.27
N ILE A 160 14.86 9.26 0.46
CA ILE A 160 13.54 8.61 0.50
C ILE A 160 13.03 8.67 1.94
N ARG A 161 11.75 8.95 2.12
CA ARG A 161 11.14 9.09 3.44
C ARG A 161 10.47 7.80 3.86
N LEU A 162 10.98 7.23 4.95
CA LEU A 162 10.50 5.98 5.52
C LEU A 162 9.57 6.25 6.71
N HIS A 163 8.34 5.78 6.63
CA HIS A 163 7.29 6.02 7.63
C HIS A 163 6.78 4.73 8.24
N PRO A 164 7.16 4.40 9.49
CA PRO A 164 6.50 3.35 10.24
C PRO A 164 5.10 3.80 10.63
N VAL A 165 4.10 2.94 10.45
CA VAL A 165 2.69 3.25 10.70
C VAL A 165 1.96 2.07 11.32
N ALA A 166 1.07 2.36 12.28
CA ALA A 166 0.21 1.37 12.93
C ALA A 166 -1.23 1.42 12.42
N THR A 167 -1.66 2.53 11.80
CA THR A 167 -3.05 2.70 11.34
C THR A 167 -3.13 3.44 10.01
N LEU A 168 -4.18 3.16 9.26
CA LEU A 168 -4.52 3.89 8.03
C LEU A 168 -4.75 5.38 8.31
N ASP A 169 -5.27 5.72 9.49
CA ASP A 169 -5.51 7.10 9.91
C ASP A 169 -4.21 7.90 9.99
N GLN A 170 -3.15 7.31 10.58
CA GLN A 170 -1.80 7.91 10.60
C GLN A 170 -1.24 8.13 9.20
N VAL A 171 -1.39 7.16 8.30
CA VAL A 171 -0.95 7.29 6.90
C VAL A 171 -1.63 8.47 6.23
N MET A 172 -2.94 8.60 6.42
CA MET A 172 -3.71 9.70 5.84
C MET A 172 -3.34 11.06 6.43
N ASP A 173 -3.00 11.12 7.71
CA ASP A 173 -2.51 12.35 8.34
C ASP A 173 -1.16 12.78 7.77
N ILE A 174 -0.23 11.85 7.58
CA ILE A 174 1.06 12.12 6.94
C ILE A 174 0.84 12.62 5.50
N LEU A 175 -0.01 11.96 4.72
CA LEU A 175 -0.26 12.31 3.32
C LEU A 175 -1.00 13.65 3.17
N THR A 176 -1.86 14.02 4.12
CA THR A 176 -2.62 15.29 4.09
C THR A 176 -1.94 16.43 4.83
N GLY A 177 -0.73 16.21 5.37
CA GLY A 177 0.02 17.22 6.14
C GLY A 177 -0.58 17.55 7.50
N LYS A 178 -1.48 16.70 8.03
CA LYS A 178 -1.94 16.82 9.41
C LYS A 178 -0.91 16.14 10.30
N THR A 179 -0.32 16.88 11.22
CA THR A 179 0.67 16.32 12.18
C THR A 179 -0.05 15.36 13.13
N PRO A 180 0.37 14.08 13.24
CA PRO A 180 -0.19 13.17 14.24
C PRO A 180 0.05 13.72 15.64
N PRO A 181 -0.89 13.60 16.58
CA PRO A 181 -0.67 13.99 17.96
C PRO A 181 0.44 13.12 18.56
N GLY A 182 1.60 13.72 18.83
CA GLY A 182 2.73 13.03 19.48
C GLY A 182 4.10 13.21 18.84
N LEU A 183 4.23 13.58 17.59
CA LEU A 183 5.53 13.94 17.00
C LEU A 183 5.80 15.45 17.20
N LYS A 184 6.77 15.75 18.06
CA LYS A 184 7.28 17.11 18.21
C LYS A 184 7.91 17.57 16.90
N ASN A 185 7.30 18.59 16.33
CA ASN A 185 7.81 19.59 15.39
C ASN A 185 9.11 19.29 14.62
N THR A 186 9.01 18.50 13.55
CA THR A 186 9.64 18.87 12.29
C THR A 186 8.50 19.11 11.32
N ARG A 187 8.21 20.37 11.07
CA ARG A 187 7.11 20.79 10.20
C ARG A 187 7.38 20.29 8.78
N PRO A 188 6.71 19.22 8.30
CA PRO A 188 6.79 18.90 6.89
C PRO A 188 5.99 19.98 6.16
N GLU A 189 6.61 20.62 5.19
CA GLU A 189 5.84 21.48 4.28
C GLU A 189 4.68 20.66 3.67
N PRO A 190 3.49 21.23 3.59
CA PRO A 190 2.35 20.53 2.98
C PRO A 190 2.70 20.16 1.53
N TYR A 191 2.51 18.90 1.18
CA TYR A 191 2.85 18.30 -0.12
C TYR A 191 2.05 18.85 -1.32
N LEU A 192 1.27 19.90 -1.12
CA LEU A 192 0.51 20.58 -2.14
C LEU A 192 1.36 21.65 -2.85
N LYS A 193 2.53 21.32 -3.37
CA LYS A 193 3.16 22.14 -4.40
C LYS A 193 2.59 21.72 -5.75
N LYS A 194 1.84 22.64 -6.38
CA LYS A 194 1.46 22.55 -7.80
C LYS A 194 2.72 22.29 -8.63
N SER A 195 2.88 21.05 -9.10
CA SER A 195 3.84 20.71 -10.12
C SER A 195 3.40 21.33 -11.44
N PRO A 196 4.29 21.92 -12.24
CA PRO A 196 3.95 22.33 -13.60
C PRO A 196 3.60 21.09 -14.42
N GLN A 197 2.54 21.22 -15.21
CA GLN A 197 1.98 20.18 -16.06
C GLN A 197 3.05 19.46 -16.89
N THR A 198 3.39 18.27 -16.47
CA THR A 198 3.97 17.29 -17.36
C THR A 198 3.05 16.08 -17.36
N ARG A 199 2.37 15.88 -18.47
CA ARG A 199 1.49 14.75 -18.77
C ARG A 199 2.31 13.46 -18.81
N TRP A 200 2.52 12.80 -17.68
CA TRP A 200 3.01 11.43 -17.67
C TRP A 200 2.22 10.61 -16.66
N ARG A 201 1.90 9.42 -17.04
CA ARG A 201 1.01 8.44 -16.42
C ARG A 201 1.26 8.30 -14.91
N LEU A 202 0.34 8.79 -14.11
CA LEU A 202 0.29 8.59 -12.67
C LEU A 202 0.04 7.11 -12.38
N THR A 203 1.11 6.39 -12.14
CA THR A 203 1.07 5.02 -11.63
C THR A 203 1.43 5.10 -10.15
N VAL A 204 0.51 4.72 -9.28
CA VAL A 204 0.87 4.43 -7.89
C VAL A 204 1.69 3.15 -7.93
N LEU A 205 2.99 3.25 -7.79
CA LEU A 205 3.87 2.10 -7.75
C LEU A 205 3.75 1.46 -6.39
N ILE A 206 3.12 0.30 -6.34
CA ILE A 206 2.86 -0.42 -5.11
C ILE A 206 3.64 -1.72 -5.14
N ILE A 207 4.49 -1.91 -4.16
CA ILE A 207 5.36 -3.06 -4.07
C ILE A 207 4.75 -4.08 -3.13
N ILE A 208 4.27 -5.17 -3.70
CA ILE A 208 3.93 -6.38 -2.99
C ILE A 208 5.09 -7.35 -3.18
N LEU A 209 5.83 -7.58 -2.13
CA LEU A 209 6.94 -8.50 -2.12
C LEU A 209 6.53 -9.82 -1.50
N MET A 210 6.68 -10.87 -2.27
CA MET A 210 6.37 -12.23 -1.86
C MET A 210 7.65 -12.96 -1.47
N ALA A 211 7.66 -13.51 -0.26
CA ALA A 211 8.57 -14.57 0.09
C ALA A 211 7.92 -15.88 -0.36
N THR A 212 8.37 -16.45 -1.48
CA THR A 212 8.03 -17.83 -1.83
C THR A 212 8.83 -18.74 -0.92
N CYS A 213 8.17 -19.36 0.07
CA CYS A 213 8.73 -20.51 0.74
C CYS A 213 8.77 -21.67 -0.28
N LEU A 214 9.91 -21.84 -0.91
CA LEU A 214 10.23 -23.10 -1.59
C LEU A 214 10.44 -24.16 -0.51
N PHE A 215 9.38 -24.91 -0.18
CA PHE A 215 9.51 -26.21 0.43
C PHE A 215 10.10 -27.13 -0.65
N ALA A 216 11.43 -27.20 -0.70
CA ALA A 216 12.11 -28.27 -1.41
C ALA A 216 11.82 -29.56 -0.64
N GLY A 217 10.77 -30.25 -1.09
CA GLY A 217 10.53 -31.63 -0.68
C GLY A 217 11.67 -32.51 -1.19
N PHE A 218 12.63 -32.78 -0.30
CA PHE A 218 13.59 -33.84 -0.49
C PHE A 218 12.84 -35.16 -0.35
N GLN A 219 12.41 -35.71 -1.45
CA GLN A 219 12.05 -37.12 -1.51
C GLN A 219 13.33 -37.90 -1.68
N LEU A 220 13.82 -38.43 -0.57
CA LEU A 220 14.77 -39.55 -0.55
C LEU A 220 14.09 -40.73 -1.18
N PHE A 221 14.58 -41.14 -2.34
CA PHE A 221 14.42 -42.50 -2.82
C PHE A 221 15.46 -43.39 -2.10
N GLY A 222 14.96 -44.22 -1.22
CA GLY A 222 15.61 -45.45 -0.86
C GLY A 222 14.95 -46.58 -1.65
#